data_41f35ece001957c8b6a4f96855845711
#
_entry.id   41f35ece001957c8b6a4f96855845711
#
_cell.length_a   1.000
_cell.length_b   1.000
_cell.length_c   1.000
_cell.angle_alpha   90.00
_cell.angle_beta   90.00
_cell.angle_gamma   90.00
#
_symmetry.space_group_name_H-M   'P 1'
#
loop_
_entity.id
_entity.type
_entity.pdbx_description
1 polymer ?
#
loop_
_entity_poly.entity_id
_entity_poly.type
_entity_poly.pdbx_seq_one_letter_code
_entity_poly.pdbx_strand_id
1 'polypeptide(L)'
;MINGIDRGQYPLARSSSPRRVLDLEAWATAGIPLLRDPREFVLELHQRHLPQPGTVVIAVLDASHRLTASASFTPWPHDTDGWQHRNALLGHLRQVTPHDLRQPAPSRTAVLLRCREGAAGWTEQDGAWMWALQDAAVLHGLRCGSYITLTPAGWQILGDGRSGRNPHAGSWADGPVHTVTELAPRSALRQTSERAAQHGDRSQRSRPAELPWTPARIAAIEPARRTGTR
;
A
#
# COMPACT_ATOMS: atom_id res chain seq x y z
N MET A 1 -41.64 25.86 51.90
CA MET A 1 -40.24 25.47 51.98
C MET A 1 -40.05 24.25 51.12
N ILE A 2 -39.52 24.42 49.92
CA ILE A 2 -39.32 23.33 48.96
C ILE A 2 -37.80 23.23 48.74
N ASN A 3 -37.21 22.11 49.17
CA ASN A 3 -35.79 21.83 49.09
C ASN A 3 -35.39 21.66 47.66
N GLY A 4 -34.47 22.50 47.16
CA GLY A 4 -33.81 22.36 45.90
C GLY A 4 -32.85 21.16 45.95
N ILE A 5 -33.07 20.19 45.04
CA ILE A 5 -32.16 19.08 44.81
C ILE A 5 -31.02 19.61 43.94
N ASP A 6 -29.88 19.80 44.59
CA ASP A 6 -28.60 20.09 43.92
C ASP A 6 -28.21 18.87 43.05
N ARG A 7 -28.35 19.03 41.74
CA ARG A 7 -27.84 18.03 40.77
C ARG A 7 -26.33 18.18 40.68
N GLY A 8 -25.64 17.45 41.55
CA GLY A 8 -24.20 17.30 41.48
C GLY A 8 -23.76 16.97 40.07
N GLN A 9 -23.04 17.89 39.43
CA GLN A 9 -22.29 17.66 38.22
C GLN A 9 -21.22 16.61 38.52
N TYR A 10 -21.49 15.36 38.11
CA TYR A 10 -20.45 14.35 38.06
C TYR A 10 -19.46 14.78 36.97
N PRO A 11 -18.19 15.06 37.28
CA PRO A 11 -17.19 15.26 36.25
C PRO A 11 -17.09 13.94 35.50
N LEU A 12 -17.45 13.96 34.20
CA LEU A 12 -17.14 12.87 33.29
C LEU A 12 -15.62 12.71 33.30
N ALA A 13 -15.13 11.80 34.14
CA ALA A 13 -13.77 11.31 34.08
C ALA A 13 -13.56 10.86 32.64
N ARG A 14 -12.84 11.67 31.85
CA ARG A 14 -12.33 11.21 30.55
C ARG A 14 -11.50 9.97 30.84
N SER A 15 -12.06 8.80 30.59
CA SER A 15 -11.32 7.56 30.54
C SER A 15 -10.20 7.76 29.54
N SER A 16 -9.02 8.11 30.04
CA SER A 16 -7.80 8.08 29.27
C SER A 16 -7.50 6.60 29.03
N SER A 17 -8.13 6.03 28.00
CA SER A 17 -7.69 4.73 27.47
C SER A 17 -6.18 4.82 27.25
N PRO A 18 -5.39 3.86 27.73
CA PRO A 18 -3.96 3.92 27.56
C PRO A 18 -3.66 4.09 26.07
N ARG A 19 -3.03 5.21 25.70
CA ARG A 19 -2.60 5.46 24.32
C ARG A 19 -1.72 4.30 23.92
N ARG A 20 -2.12 3.57 22.89
CA ARG A 20 -1.36 2.46 22.38
C ARG A 20 -0.27 2.98 21.45
N VAL A 21 0.90 3.19 22.03
CA VAL A 21 2.06 3.80 21.42
C VAL A 21 3.27 2.89 21.69
N LEU A 22 4.04 2.58 20.68
CA LEU A 22 5.34 1.92 20.83
C LEU A 22 6.44 2.97 20.83
N ASP A 23 7.33 2.89 21.79
CA ASP A 23 8.57 3.66 21.76
C ASP A 23 9.57 3.04 20.76
N LEU A 24 10.63 3.77 20.48
CA LEU A 24 11.63 3.35 19.49
C LEU A 24 12.43 2.14 19.94
N GLU A 25 12.64 1.96 21.24
CA GLU A 25 13.39 0.84 21.82
C GLU A 25 12.56 -0.45 21.71
N ALA A 26 11.29 -0.42 22.10
CA ALA A 26 10.37 -1.54 21.94
C ALA A 26 10.23 -1.94 20.47
N TRP A 27 10.21 -0.97 19.56
CA TRP A 27 10.18 -1.26 18.13
C TRP A 27 11.47 -1.91 17.63
N ALA A 28 12.62 -1.42 18.02
CA ALA A 28 13.92 -1.97 17.62
C ALA A 28 14.12 -3.41 18.11
N THR A 29 13.55 -3.75 19.28
CA THR A 29 13.62 -5.10 19.86
C THR A 29 12.54 -6.06 19.35
N ALA A 30 11.55 -5.58 18.59
CA ALA A 30 10.43 -6.39 18.09
C ALA A 30 10.81 -7.42 17.01
N GLY A 31 12.07 -7.54 16.63
CA GLY A 31 12.53 -8.50 15.63
C GLY A 31 12.01 -8.20 14.21
N ILE A 32 11.83 -6.94 13.89
CA ILE A 32 11.36 -6.49 12.57
C ILE A 32 12.36 -6.88 11.48
N PRO A 33 11.94 -7.60 10.42
CA PRO A 33 12.85 -7.97 9.35
C PRO A 33 13.37 -6.74 8.60
N LEU A 34 14.66 -6.74 8.31
CA LEU A 34 15.30 -5.65 7.57
C LEU A 34 14.84 -5.65 6.11
N LEU A 35 14.51 -4.48 5.59
CA LEU A 35 14.31 -4.31 4.15
C LEU A 35 15.65 -4.53 3.41
N ARG A 36 15.61 -5.25 2.30
CA ARG A 36 16.81 -5.55 1.50
C ARG A 36 17.38 -4.28 0.89
N ASP A 37 16.58 -3.58 0.10
CA ASP A 37 16.96 -2.37 -0.64
C ASP A 37 16.00 -1.22 -0.31
N PRO A 38 16.16 -0.56 0.86
CA PRO A 38 15.17 0.41 1.33
C PRO A 38 15.04 1.63 0.41
N ARG A 39 16.14 2.06 -0.24
CA ARG A 39 16.12 3.20 -1.15
C ARG A 39 15.26 2.92 -2.38
N GLU A 40 15.43 1.77 -3.01
CA GLU A 40 14.64 1.36 -4.18
C GLU A 40 13.17 1.18 -3.81
N PHE A 41 12.92 0.55 -2.66
CA PHE A 41 11.58 0.36 -2.16
C PHE A 41 10.84 1.68 -1.88
N VAL A 42 11.50 2.63 -1.21
CA VAL A 42 10.92 3.96 -0.95
C VAL A 42 10.69 4.71 -2.25
N LEU A 43 11.63 4.62 -3.20
CA LEU A 43 11.48 5.24 -4.52
C LEU A 43 10.29 4.64 -5.30
N GLU A 44 10.13 3.32 -5.28
CA GLU A 44 8.99 2.65 -5.92
C GLU A 44 7.65 3.09 -5.32
N LEU A 45 7.53 3.14 -4.00
CA LEU A 45 6.32 3.62 -3.34
C LEU A 45 6.06 5.10 -3.63
N HIS A 46 7.13 5.93 -3.63
CA HIS A 46 7.02 7.35 -3.94
C HIS A 46 6.51 7.58 -5.37
N GLN A 47 7.07 6.90 -6.35
CA GLN A 47 6.65 7.02 -7.75
C GLN A 47 5.22 6.52 -7.99
N ARG A 48 4.83 5.47 -7.29
CA ARG A 48 3.49 4.84 -7.43
C ARG A 48 2.38 5.65 -6.79
N HIS A 49 2.63 6.26 -5.65
CA HIS A 49 1.59 6.88 -4.83
C HIS A 49 1.68 8.40 -4.73
N LEU A 50 2.83 9.01 -5.14
CA LEU A 50 3.10 10.44 -5.05
C LEU A 50 2.67 11.04 -3.69
N PRO A 51 3.15 10.47 -2.56
CA PRO A 51 2.62 10.77 -1.25
C PRO A 51 2.90 12.24 -0.88
N GLN A 52 1.85 12.91 -0.41
CA GLN A 52 1.92 14.25 0.15
C GLN A 52 1.96 14.19 1.68
N PRO A 53 2.39 15.24 2.38
CA PRO A 53 2.27 15.32 3.83
C PRO A 53 0.85 14.97 4.30
N GLY A 54 0.78 14.09 5.31
CA GLY A 54 -0.48 13.50 5.78
C GLY A 54 -0.87 12.18 5.11
N THR A 55 -0.20 11.77 4.03
CA THR A 55 -0.46 10.47 3.37
C THR A 55 0.22 9.32 4.11
N VAL A 56 -0.48 8.21 4.19
CA VAL A 56 0.04 6.92 4.67
C VAL A 56 -0.04 5.91 3.52
N VAL A 57 1.04 5.16 3.30
CA VAL A 57 1.09 4.08 2.31
C VAL A 57 1.34 2.78 3.04
N ILE A 58 0.40 1.83 2.93
CA ILE A 58 0.61 0.45 3.36
C ILE A 58 1.05 -0.39 2.16
N ALA A 59 2.09 -1.18 2.35
CA ALA A 59 2.66 -2.04 1.31
C ALA A 59 2.81 -3.47 1.83
N VAL A 60 2.68 -4.44 0.94
CA VAL A 60 2.85 -5.87 1.23
C VAL A 60 3.95 -6.43 0.36
N LEU A 61 4.94 -7.03 1.00
CA LEU A 61 6.06 -7.71 0.35
C LEU A 61 5.85 -9.23 0.39
N ASP A 62 6.29 -9.92 -0.65
CA ASP A 62 6.41 -11.38 -0.65
C ASP A 62 7.67 -11.86 0.11
N ALA A 63 7.87 -13.19 0.15
CA ALA A 63 9.03 -13.80 0.78
C ALA A 63 10.38 -13.43 0.11
N SER A 64 10.34 -12.93 -1.13
CA SER A 64 11.50 -12.44 -1.88
C SER A 64 11.74 -10.94 -1.69
N HIS A 65 11.02 -10.29 -0.78
CA HIS A 65 11.03 -8.85 -0.53
C HIS A 65 10.56 -7.98 -1.72
N ARG A 66 9.75 -8.54 -2.62
CA ARG A 66 9.18 -7.80 -3.73
C ARG A 66 7.83 -7.21 -3.35
N LEU A 67 7.55 -6.00 -3.79
CA LEU A 67 6.27 -5.35 -3.61
C LEU A 67 5.17 -6.08 -4.40
N THR A 68 4.19 -6.65 -3.71
CA THR A 68 3.06 -7.37 -4.32
C THR A 68 1.78 -6.57 -4.31
N ALA A 69 1.59 -5.72 -3.31
CA ALA A 69 0.41 -4.88 -3.19
C ALA A 69 0.73 -3.62 -2.39
N SER A 70 0.04 -2.52 -2.68
CA SER A 70 0.13 -1.29 -1.90
C SER A 70 -1.13 -0.44 -2.06
N ALA A 71 -1.45 0.33 -1.02
CA ALA A 71 -2.50 1.32 -1.03
C ALA A 71 -2.05 2.58 -0.29
N SER A 72 -2.48 3.74 -0.77
CA SER A 72 -2.28 5.02 -0.10
C SER A 72 -3.61 5.59 0.37
N PHE A 73 -3.60 6.24 1.52
CA PHE A 73 -4.76 6.90 2.07
C PHE A 73 -4.36 8.07 2.96
N THR A 74 -5.28 8.99 3.17
CA THR A 74 -5.12 10.09 4.13
C THR A 74 -5.95 9.76 5.36
N PRO A 75 -5.33 9.58 6.54
CA PRO A 75 -6.07 9.35 7.77
C PRO A 75 -6.91 10.57 8.15
N TRP A 76 -7.97 10.36 8.92
CA TRP A 76 -8.79 11.47 9.44
C TRP A 76 -7.94 12.42 10.28
N PRO A 77 -8.15 13.76 10.18
CA PRO A 77 -7.26 14.78 10.74
C PRO A 77 -7.31 14.91 12.26
N HIS A 78 -8.13 14.15 12.97
CA HIS A 78 -8.23 14.24 14.41
C HIS A 78 -7.28 13.29 15.13
N ASP A 79 -6.86 13.68 16.32
CA ASP A 79 -5.95 12.97 17.24
C ASP A 79 -6.40 11.51 17.42
N THR A 80 -6.05 10.71 16.42
CA THR A 80 -6.45 9.32 16.31
C THR A 80 -5.50 8.48 17.13
N ASP A 81 -6.05 7.64 18.00
CA ASP A 81 -5.28 6.68 18.78
C ASP A 81 -4.83 5.48 17.92
N GLY A 82 -3.95 4.66 18.46
CA GLY A 82 -3.46 3.48 17.78
C GLY A 82 -4.56 2.53 17.28
N TRP A 83 -5.72 2.47 17.95
CA TRP A 83 -6.85 1.64 17.55
C TRP A 83 -7.48 2.08 16.24
N GLN A 84 -7.63 3.37 16.05
CA GLN A 84 -8.20 3.91 14.81
C GLN A 84 -7.23 3.70 13.65
N HIS A 85 -5.92 3.91 13.89
CA HIS A 85 -4.89 3.62 12.90
C HIS A 85 -4.86 2.15 12.52
N ARG A 86 -4.94 1.24 13.51
CA ARG A 86 -5.02 -0.20 13.26
C ARG A 86 -6.22 -0.57 12.40
N ASN A 87 -7.40 -0.05 12.71
CA ASN A 87 -8.62 -0.35 11.97
C ASN A 87 -8.52 0.16 10.52
N ALA A 88 -7.95 1.35 10.31
CA ALA A 88 -7.70 1.88 8.97
C ALA A 88 -6.72 0.98 8.19
N LEU A 89 -5.59 0.61 8.77
CA LEU A 89 -4.62 -0.29 8.16
C LEU A 89 -5.22 -1.64 7.81
N LEU A 90 -5.97 -2.25 8.74
CA LEU A 90 -6.61 -3.54 8.51
C LEU A 90 -7.66 -3.47 7.39
N GLY A 91 -8.40 -2.37 7.30
CA GLY A 91 -9.33 -2.11 6.20
C GLY A 91 -8.64 -2.09 4.84
N HIS A 92 -7.54 -1.35 4.73
CA HIS A 92 -6.75 -1.28 3.48
C HIS A 92 -6.02 -2.59 3.16
N LEU A 93 -5.47 -3.29 4.14
CA LEU A 93 -4.87 -4.61 3.93
C LEU A 93 -5.88 -5.60 3.34
N ARG A 94 -7.12 -5.62 3.83
CA ARG A 94 -8.19 -6.48 3.31
C ARG A 94 -8.57 -6.16 1.86
N GLN A 95 -8.41 -4.91 1.43
CA GLN A 95 -8.69 -4.50 0.05
C GLN A 95 -7.59 -4.90 -0.92
N VAL A 96 -6.33 -4.85 -0.49
CA VAL A 96 -5.18 -5.03 -1.40
C VAL A 96 -4.62 -6.45 -1.41
N THR A 97 -4.89 -7.25 -0.37
CA THR A 97 -4.35 -8.61 -0.28
C THR A 97 -5.25 -9.55 0.50
N PRO A 98 -5.41 -10.83 0.08
CA PRO A 98 -6.09 -11.84 0.88
C PRO A 98 -5.35 -12.06 2.20
N HIS A 99 -6.08 -12.38 3.27
CA HIS A 99 -5.46 -12.72 4.55
C HIS A 99 -4.79 -14.09 4.51
N ASP A 100 -3.69 -14.24 5.28
CA ASP A 100 -2.87 -15.45 5.33
C ASP A 100 -3.05 -16.27 6.63
N LEU A 101 -4.13 -16.06 7.36
CA LEU A 101 -4.38 -16.69 8.68
C LEU A 101 -4.41 -18.24 8.65
N ARG A 102 -4.54 -18.84 7.47
CA ARG A 102 -4.54 -20.32 7.32
C ARG A 102 -3.13 -20.89 7.14
N GLN A 103 -2.13 -20.05 6.96
CA GLN A 103 -0.75 -20.53 6.83
C GLN A 103 -0.12 -20.73 8.21
N PRO A 104 0.69 -21.78 8.39
CA PRO A 104 1.34 -22.06 9.67
C PRO A 104 2.36 -20.98 10.07
N ALA A 105 2.90 -20.24 9.09
CA ALA A 105 3.78 -19.10 9.32
C ALA A 105 3.52 -18.02 8.25
N PRO A 106 3.55 -16.74 8.64
CA PRO A 106 3.39 -15.65 7.69
C PRO A 106 4.50 -15.66 6.63
N SER A 107 4.11 -15.67 5.35
CA SER A 107 5.05 -15.63 4.22
C SER A 107 5.24 -14.22 3.66
N ARG A 108 4.30 -13.32 3.95
CA ARG A 108 4.29 -11.93 3.46
C ARG A 108 4.52 -10.95 4.60
N THR A 109 5.03 -9.77 4.28
CA THR A 109 5.42 -8.74 5.25
C THR A 109 4.68 -7.43 4.94
N ALA A 110 4.04 -6.83 5.94
CA ALA A 110 3.42 -5.51 5.83
C ALA A 110 4.43 -4.41 6.21
N VAL A 111 4.59 -3.41 5.37
CA VAL A 111 5.49 -2.26 5.56
C VAL A 111 4.67 -0.98 5.49
N LEU A 112 4.95 -0.01 6.35
CA LEU A 112 4.25 1.27 6.37
C LEU A 112 5.21 2.42 6.02
N LEU A 113 4.80 3.26 5.08
CA LEU A 113 5.44 4.55 4.81
C LEU A 113 4.46 5.66 5.19
N ARG A 114 4.89 6.55 6.06
CA ARG A 114 4.13 7.73 6.46
C ARG A 114 4.83 8.99 5.95
N CYS A 115 4.13 9.73 5.08
CA CYS A 115 4.58 11.04 4.63
C CYS A 115 4.04 12.11 5.58
N ARG A 116 4.92 12.92 6.15
CA ARG A 116 4.56 13.96 7.11
C ARG A 116 5.52 15.15 7.09
N GLU A 117 5.06 16.25 7.62
CA GLU A 117 5.90 17.43 7.88
C GLU A 117 6.86 17.20 9.06
N GLY A 118 7.81 18.11 9.18
CA GLY A 118 8.74 18.18 10.30
C GLY A 118 9.99 17.32 10.14
N ALA A 119 10.66 17.04 11.25
CA ALA A 119 11.90 16.27 11.28
C ALA A 119 11.64 14.78 11.08
N ALA A 120 12.61 14.05 10.52
CA ALA A 120 12.51 12.61 10.24
C ALA A 120 12.50 11.72 11.49
N GLY A 121 12.92 12.25 12.67
CA GLY A 121 12.99 11.51 13.93
C GLY A 121 11.62 11.02 14.42
N TRP A 122 11.68 10.10 15.38
CA TRP A 122 10.49 9.50 15.98
C TRP A 122 9.59 10.55 16.70
N THR A 123 8.29 10.36 16.57
CA THR A 123 7.27 11.12 17.30
C THR A 123 6.29 10.19 18.00
N GLU A 124 5.57 10.64 19.02
CA GLU A 124 4.53 9.86 19.70
C GLU A 124 3.47 9.33 18.71
N GLN A 125 3.14 10.14 17.71
CA GLN A 125 2.21 9.72 16.66
C GLN A 125 2.80 8.61 15.77
N ASP A 126 4.11 8.61 15.50
CA ASP A 126 4.76 7.48 14.82
C ASP A 126 4.68 6.21 15.66
N GLY A 127 4.85 6.31 16.98
CA GLY A 127 4.66 5.19 17.90
C GLY A 127 3.26 4.59 17.87
N ALA A 128 2.21 5.43 17.73
CA ALA A 128 0.84 4.96 17.55
C ALA A 128 0.65 4.20 16.23
N TRP A 129 1.27 4.67 15.15
CA TRP A 129 1.26 3.98 13.85
C TRP A 129 2.07 2.69 13.86
N MET A 130 3.22 2.66 14.55
CA MET A 130 4.04 1.46 14.71
C MET A 130 3.26 0.36 15.45
N TRP A 131 2.60 0.70 16.56
CA TRP A 131 1.72 -0.22 17.26
C TRP A 131 0.59 -0.71 16.34
N ALA A 132 -0.05 0.19 15.62
CA ALA A 132 -1.14 -0.13 14.70
C ALA A 132 -0.70 -1.07 13.58
N LEU A 133 0.50 -0.86 13.00
CA LEU A 133 1.05 -1.73 11.97
C LEU A 133 1.30 -3.14 12.51
N GLN A 134 1.89 -3.26 13.70
CA GLN A 134 2.17 -4.54 14.31
C GLN A 134 0.90 -5.34 14.54
N ASP A 135 -0.11 -4.73 15.16
CA ASP A 135 -1.38 -5.39 15.47
C ASP A 135 -2.17 -5.74 14.19
N ALA A 136 -2.26 -4.81 13.22
CA ALA A 136 -2.94 -5.04 11.95
C ALA A 136 -2.28 -6.16 11.12
N ALA A 137 -0.94 -6.20 11.08
CA ALA A 137 -0.21 -7.25 10.37
C ALA A 137 -0.52 -8.63 10.96
N VAL A 138 -0.44 -8.78 12.28
CA VAL A 138 -0.77 -10.04 12.98
C VAL A 138 -2.20 -10.46 12.71
N LEU A 139 -3.17 -9.54 12.84
CA LEU A 139 -4.58 -9.82 12.59
C LEU A 139 -4.89 -10.20 11.12
N HIS A 140 -4.03 -9.80 10.20
CA HIS A 140 -4.15 -10.16 8.77
C HIS A 140 -3.33 -11.40 8.38
N GLY A 141 -2.54 -11.96 9.29
CA GLY A 141 -1.65 -13.11 9.03
C GLY A 141 -0.37 -12.72 8.30
N LEU A 142 0.09 -11.49 8.45
CA LEU A 142 1.33 -10.97 7.88
C LEU A 142 2.41 -10.82 8.95
N ARG A 143 3.67 -10.79 8.53
CA ARG A 143 4.76 -10.30 9.39
C ARG A 143 4.66 -8.78 9.49
N CYS A 144 4.94 -8.25 10.66
CA CYS A 144 5.21 -6.83 10.81
C CYS A 144 6.57 -6.52 10.18
N GLY A 145 6.61 -5.58 9.27
CA GLY A 145 7.81 -5.08 8.60
C GLY A 145 8.17 -3.66 9.04
N SER A 146 9.07 -3.03 8.31
CA SER A 146 9.61 -1.72 8.65
C SER A 146 8.58 -0.60 8.65
N TYR A 147 8.78 0.37 9.52
CA TYR A 147 8.08 1.64 9.53
C TYR A 147 9.00 2.73 8.98
N ILE A 148 8.53 3.45 7.97
CA ILE A 148 9.31 4.45 7.23
C ILE A 148 8.63 5.81 7.35
N THR A 149 9.39 6.81 7.75
CA THR A 149 8.97 8.23 7.68
C THR A 149 9.50 8.84 6.38
N LEU A 150 8.65 9.57 5.67
CA LEU A 150 9.01 10.39 4.53
C LEU A 150 8.70 11.86 4.88
N THR A 151 9.71 12.70 4.85
CA THR A 151 9.64 14.12 5.24
C THR A 151 10.27 15.00 4.16
N PRO A 152 10.16 16.33 4.22
CA PRO A 152 10.89 17.22 3.32
C PRO A 152 12.43 17.05 3.36
N ALA A 153 12.98 16.52 4.47
CA ALA A 153 14.41 16.25 4.61
C ALA A 153 14.87 14.92 3.99
N GLY A 154 13.92 14.06 3.58
CA GLY A 154 14.17 12.73 3.05
C GLY A 154 13.38 11.64 3.78
N TRP A 155 13.82 10.41 3.67
CA TRP A 155 13.20 9.25 4.32
C TRP A 155 14.11 8.63 5.39
N GLN A 156 13.49 8.00 6.37
CA GLN A 156 14.17 7.27 7.43
C GLN A 156 13.37 6.04 7.83
N ILE A 157 14.06 4.91 8.04
CA ILE A 157 13.48 3.72 8.67
C ILE A 157 13.67 3.83 10.17
N LEU A 158 12.57 3.87 10.91
CA LEU A 158 12.66 3.93 12.36
C LEU A 158 13.04 2.57 12.95
N GLY A 159 14.00 2.58 13.86
CA GLY A 159 14.49 1.40 14.56
C GLY A 159 15.74 0.77 13.94
N ASP A 160 16.03 0.94 12.65
CA ASP A 160 17.27 0.44 12.04
C ASP A 160 18.26 1.56 11.63
N GLY A 161 17.81 2.81 11.68
CA GLY A 161 18.62 4.00 11.45
C GLY A 161 18.98 4.28 9.98
N ARG A 162 18.61 3.43 9.03
CA ARG A 162 18.84 3.69 7.61
C ARG A 162 17.99 4.84 7.11
N SER A 163 18.58 5.70 6.28
CA SER A 163 17.93 6.92 5.79
C SER A 163 18.49 7.34 4.42
N GLY A 164 17.80 8.27 3.77
CA GLY A 164 18.26 8.88 2.52
C GLY A 164 17.57 10.21 2.27
N ARG A 165 18.22 11.09 1.51
CA ARG A 165 17.69 12.39 1.16
C ARG A 165 16.64 12.33 0.04
N ASN A 166 16.76 11.36 -0.87
CA ASN A 166 15.87 11.19 -2.01
C ASN A 166 15.30 9.76 -2.03
N PRO A 167 13.98 9.60 -2.33
CA PRO A 167 13.01 10.70 -2.48
C PRO A 167 12.68 11.38 -1.14
N HIS A 168 12.06 12.55 -1.19
CA HIS A 168 11.56 13.29 -0.04
C HIS A 168 10.09 13.70 -0.27
N ALA A 169 9.40 14.15 0.79
CA ALA A 169 8.04 14.67 0.66
C ALA A 169 8.04 15.86 -0.30
N GLY A 170 7.23 15.79 -1.37
CA GLY A 170 7.17 16.83 -2.40
C GLY A 170 8.18 16.69 -3.54
N SER A 171 9.14 15.75 -3.51
CA SER A 171 10.14 15.58 -4.58
C SER A 171 9.55 15.22 -5.96
N TRP A 172 8.28 14.85 -6.02
CA TRP A 172 7.54 14.72 -7.28
C TRP A 172 7.36 16.05 -8.01
N ALA A 173 7.35 17.18 -7.27
CA ALA A 173 7.27 18.53 -7.86
C ALA A 173 8.61 18.97 -8.48
N ASP A 174 9.72 18.35 -8.10
CA ASP A 174 11.06 18.64 -8.61
C ASP A 174 11.36 17.90 -9.93
N GLY A 175 10.44 17.00 -10.35
CA GLY A 175 10.54 16.32 -11.64
C GLY A 175 10.47 17.31 -12.81
N PRO A 176 11.09 17.01 -13.96
CA PRO A 176 10.99 17.86 -15.14
C PRO A 176 9.52 18.02 -15.53
N VAL A 177 9.05 19.26 -15.59
CA VAL A 177 7.73 19.57 -16.10
C VAL A 177 7.75 19.29 -17.60
N HIS A 178 7.19 18.16 -18.02
CA HIS A 178 6.95 17.88 -19.43
C HIS A 178 5.88 18.84 -19.92
N THR A 179 6.29 19.94 -20.53
CA THR A 179 5.38 20.89 -21.14
C THR A 179 4.71 20.26 -22.36
N VAL A 180 3.46 20.60 -22.62
CA VAL A 180 2.67 20.08 -23.77
C VAL A 180 3.36 20.33 -25.13
N THR A 181 4.36 21.17 -25.17
CA THR A 181 5.20 21.44 -26.33
C THR A 181 6.05 20.25 -26.78
N GLU A 182 6.29 19.26 -25.94
CA GLU A 182 7.01 18.04 -26.31
C GLU A 182 6.12 16.94 -26.95
N LEU A 183 4.82 17.17 -26.99
CA LEU A 183 3.94 16.32 -27.80
C LEU A 183 4.28 16.54 -29.27
N ALA A 184 4.74 15.47 -29.93
CA ALA A 184 5.05 15.48 -31.35
C ALA A 184 3.95 16.20 -32.14
N PRO A 185 4.29 17.14 -33.03
CA PRO A 185 3.28 17.91 -33.75
C PRO A 185 2.35 16.96 -34.50
N ARG A 186 1.04 17.23 -34.45
CA ARG A 186 -0.02 16.40 -35.06
C ARG A 186 0.28 15.95 -36.50
N SER A 187 1.15 16.66 -37.21
CA SER A 187 1.66 16.31 -38.55
C SER A 187 2.47 15.00 -38.55
N ALA A 188 3.19 14.66 -37.47
CA ALA A 188 3.94 13.40 -37.40
C ALA A 188 3.01 12.17 -37.20
N LEU A 189 1.88 12.35 -36.50
CA LEU A 189 0.87 11.32 -36.35
C LEU A 189 0.09 11.04 -37.66
N ARG A 190 -0.14 12.03 -38.50
CA ARG A 190 -0.75 11.83 -39.82
C ARG A 190 0.16 11.04 -40.75
N GLN A 191 1.46 11.34 -40.78
CA GLN A 191 2.42 10.63 -41.66
C GLN A 191 2.58 9.14 -41.29
N THR A 192 2.48 8.79 -39.99
CA THR A 192 2.49 7.39 -39.56
C THR A 192 1.20 6.67 -39.94
N SER A 193 0.04 7.33 -39.87
CA SER A 193 -1.23 6.77 -40.31
C SER A 193 -1.32 6.60 -41.82
N GLU A 194 -0.78 7.52 -42.61
CA GLU A 194 -0.74 7.43 -44.08
C GLU A 194 0.24 6.35 -44.56
N ARG A 195 1.39 6.18 -43.89
CA ARG A 195 2.31 5.07 -44.17
C ARG A 195 1.72 3.71 -43.81
N ALA A 196 0.95 3.60 -42.73
CA ALA A 196 0.26 2.36 -42.35
C ALA A 196 -0.86 2.02 -43.36
N ALA A 197 -1.58 3.01 -43.86
CA ALA A 197 -2.62 2.81 -44.88
C ALA A 197 -2.03 2.38 -46.23
N GLN A 198 -0.88 2.94 -46.65
CA GLN A 198 -0.22 2.54 -47.88
C GLN A 198 0.42 1.16 -47.85
N HIS A 199 0.79 0.64 -46.66
CA HIS A 199 1.31 -0.72 -46.51
C HIS A 199 0.19 -1.77 -46.43
N GLY A 200 -1.04 -1.39 -46.02
CA GLY A 200 -2.20 -2.29 -45.94
C GLY A 200 -2.77 -2.69 -47.30
N ASP A 201 -2.61 -1.87 -48.35
CA ASP A 201 -3.23 -2.14 -49.66
C ASP A 201 -2.40 -3.10 -50.55
N ARG A 202 -1.16 -3.43 -50.19
CA ARG A 202 -0.34 -4.38 -50.92
C ARG A 202 -0.52 -5.84 -50.48
N SER A 203 -1.18 -6.10 -49.37
CA SER A 203 -1.35 -7.48 -48.84
C SER A 203 -2.71 -8.13 -49.18
N GLN A 204 -3.60 -7.45 -49.89
CA GLN A 204 -4.93 -7.98 -50.20
C GLN A 204 -5.05 -8.76 -51.55
N ARG A 205 -3.94 -9.16 -52.15
CA ARG A 205 -3.97 -10.00 -53.38
C ARG A 205 -3.40 -11.39 -53.14
N SER A 206 -3.76 -12.07 -52.07
CA SER A 206 -3.60 -13.52 -51.98
C SER A 206 -4.73 -14.05 -51.08
N ARG A 207 -5.82 -14.46 -51.74
CA ARG A 207 -6.87 -15.26 -51.11
C ARG A 207 -6.30 -16.66 -50.84
N PRO A 208 -6.23 -17.13 -49.62
CA PRO A 208 -6.19 -18.57 -49.33
C PRO A 208 -7.62 -19.11 -49.24
N ALA A 209 -7.77 -20.31 -49.77
CA ALA A 209 -9.01 -21.07 -49.86
C ALA A 209 -9.69 -21.28 -48.50
N GLU A 210 -11.01 -21.17 -48.48
CA GLU A 210 -11.88 -21.51 -47.38
C GLU A 210 -11.69 -22.94 -46.92
N LEU A 211 -11.24 -23.16 -45.68
CA LEU A 211 -11.33 -24.43 -44.99
C LEU A 211 -12.65 -24.45 -44.19
N PRO A 212 -13.48 -25.50 -44.29
CA PRO A 212 -14.75 -25.58 -43.60
C PRO A 212 -14.54 -25.78 -42.10
N TRP A 213 -15.21 -24.92 -41.32
CA TRP A 213 -15.23 -24.94 -39.88
C TRP A 213 -16.00 -26.16 -39.37
N THR A 214 -15.34 -27.07 -38.66
CA THR A 214 -15.96 -28.21 -37.98
C THR A 214 -16.08 -27.87 -36.48
N PRO A 215 -17.27 -27.87 -35.86
CA PRO A 215 -17.41 -27.62 -34.43
C PRO A 215 -16.91 -28.81 -33.60
N ALA A 216 -15.91 -28.60 -32.76
CA ALA A 216 -15.43 -29.57 -31.78
C ALA A 216 -16.51 -29.85 -30.73
N ARG A 217 -16.89 -31.13 -30.61
CA ARG A 217 -17.78 -31.62 -29.55
C ARG A 217 -17.15 -31.41 -28.18
N ILE A 218 -17.83 -30.69 -27.29
CA ILE A 218 -17.51 -30.64 -25.87
C ILE A 218 -17.94 -31.98 -25.25
N ALA A 219 -16.96 -32.77 -24.83
CA ALA A 219 -17.20 -34.00 -24.07
C ALA A 219 -17.57 -33.58 -22.61
N ALA A 220 -18.78 -33.99 -22.20
CA ALA A 220 -19.23 -33.82 -20.82
C ALA A 220 -18.38 -34.70 -19.88
N ILE A 221 -17.80 -34.09 -18.85
CA ILE A 221 -17.13 -34.80 -17.75
C ILE A 221 -18.20 -35.20 -16.74
N GLU A 222 -18.47 -36.50 -16.66
CA GLU A 222 -19.32 -37.12 -15.62
C GLU A 222 -18.65 -37.04 -14.24
N PRO A 223 -19.36 -36.71 -13.16
CA PRO A 223 -18.79 -36.73 -11.80
C PRO A 223 -18.71 -38.14 -11.27
N ALA A 224 -17.53 -38.58 -10.89
CA ALA A 224 -17.27 -39.84 -10.25
C ALA A 224 -18.04 -39.98 -8.91
N ARG A 225 -18.93 -40.95 -8.84
CA ARG A 225 -19.63 -41.41 -7.62
C ARG A 225 -18.59 -42.00 -6.64
N ARG A 226 -18.45 -41.40 -5.47
CA ARG A 226 -17.79 -42.04 -4.32
C ARG A 226 -18.75 -43.07 -3.71
N THR A 227 -18.45 -44.34 -3.92
CA THR A 227 -19.02 -45.46 -3.12
C THR A 227 -18.29 -45.52 -1.80
N GLY A 228 -19.01 -45.30 -0.70
CA GLY A 228 -18.55 -45.64 0.63
C GLY A 228 -18.68 -47.13 0.90
N THR A 229 -17.69 -47.68 1.58
CA THR A 229 -17.83 -48.99 2.29
C THR A 229 -17.05 -48.95 3.58
N ARG A 230 -17.81 -49.10 4.67
CA ARG A 230 -17.50 -49.65 6.03
C ARG A 230 -16.21 -49.21 6.73
#